data_73d1acf0d1a6510ab1827e455fef8301
#
_entry.id   73d1acf0d1a6510ab1827e455fef8301
#
_cell.length_a   1.000
_cell.length_b   1.000
_cell.length_c   1.000
_cell.angle_alpha   90.00
_cell.angle_beta   90.00
_cell.angle_gamma   90.00
#
_symmetry.space_group_name_H-M   'P 1'
#
loop_
_entity.id
_entity.type
_entity.pdbx_description
1 polymer ?
#
loop_
_entity_poly.entity_id
_entity_poly.type
_entity_poly.pdbx_seq_one_letter_code
_entity_poly.pdbx_strand_id
1 'polypeptide(L)'
;MKMLCFVYVYFRHRQTRGQNSDSYIEVQMIFTEIYMITLHNMFPKPLSREEETEYLSRMAAGDMEAREVLIERNLRLVAHVVKKYVASGAEGEDLISIGTIGLIKAIATFDNGKGIHLGTYAVRFIENATLSRMGF
;
A
#
# COMPACT_ATOMS: atom_id res chain seq x y z
N MET A 1 13.30 -9.90 -3.72
CA MET A 1 13.04 -8.87 -2.69
C MET A 1 14.31 -8.18 -2.19
N LYS A 2 15.34 -8.90 -1.80
CA LYS A 2 16.60 -8.31 -1.31
C LYS A 2 17.38 -7.48 -2.35
N MET A 3 17.31 -7.79 -3.64
CA MET A 3 18.01 -7.04 -4.70
C MET A 3 17.39 -5.68 -5.01
N LEU A 4 16.07 -5.57 -4.97
CA LEU A 4 15.36 -4.30 -5.22
C LEU A 4 15.54 -3.31 -4.06
N CYS A 5 15.50 -3.79 -2.81
CA CYS A 5 15.88 -2.99 -1.65
C CYS A 5 17.33 -2.52 -1.72
N PHE A 6 18.24 -3.37 -2.21
CA PHE A 6 19.66 -3.02 -2.32
C PHE A 6 19.90 -1.94 -3.39
N VAL A 7 19.22 -2.04 -4.53
CA VAL A 7 19.29 -1.03 -5.61
C VAL A 7 18.70 0.30 -5.14
N TYR A 8 17.57 0.27 -4.43
CA TYR A 8 16.95 1.47 -3.88
C TYR A 8 17.83 2.15 -2.81
N VAL A 9 18.36 1.39 -1.86
CA VAL A 9 19.27 1.88 -0.81
C VAL A 9 20.59 2.36 -1.41
N TYR A 10 21.13 1.66 -2.40
CA TYR A 10 22.38 2.03 -3.08
C TYR A 10 22.24 3.35 -3.84
N PHE A 11 21.12 3.55 -4.53
CA PHE A 11 20.87 4.78 -5.28
C PHE A 11 20.60 5.97 -4.35
N ARG A 12 19.93 5.76 -3.23
CA ARG A 12 19.69 6.79 -2.22
C ARG A 12 20.99 7.28 -1.55
N HIS A 13 21.90 6.39 -1.25
CA HIS A 13 23.18 6.77 -0.62
C HIS A 13 24.09 7.58 -1.56
N ARG A 14 23.87 7.49 -2.86
CA ARG A 14 24.63 8.24 -3.87
C ARG A 14 24.12 9.67 -4.08
N GLN A 15 22.91 9.97 -3.63
CA GLN A 15 22.26 11.27 -3.80
C GLN A 15 22.86 12.41 -2.96
N THR A 16 23.77 12.12 -2.02
CA THR A 16 24.39 13.13 -1.14
C THR A 16 25.58 13.86 -1.77
N ARG A 17 25.93 13.56 -3.04
CA ARG A 17 27.01 14.28 -3.75
C ARG A 17 26.47 14.89 -5.04
N GLY A 18 26.12 16.15 -4.94
CA GLY A 18 25.57 17.01 -5.98
C GLY A 18 26.07 16.81 -7.39
N GLN A 19 25.09 16.62 -8.31
CA GLN A 19 25.20 17.01 -9.72
C GLN A 19 23.83 16.88 -10.41
N ASN A 20 23.44 17.93 -11.16
CA ASN A 20 22.33 18.07 -12.11
C ASN A 20 20.95 17.52 -11.67
N SER A 21 20.06 18.44 -11.25
CA SER A 21 18.77 18.10 -10.64
C SER A 21 17.75 17.42 -11.59
N ASP A 22 17.74 17.74 -12.87
CA ASP A 22 16.65 17.34 -13.77
C ASP A 22 16.75 15.87 -14.21
N SER A 23 17.94 15.41 -14.54
CA SER A 23 18.19 14.02 -14.93
C SER A 23 17.97 13.03 -13.77
N TYR A 24 18.21 13.45 -12.54
CA TYR A 24 18.00 12.61 -11.36
C TYR A 24 16.53 12.44 -10.99
N ILE A 25 15.72 13.47 -11.20
CA ILE A 25 14.27 13.41 -10.93
C ILE A 25 13.59 12.43 -11.89
N GLU A 26 13.96 12.46 -13.18
CA GLU A 26 13.42 11.52 -14.17
C GLU A 26 13.79 10.07 -13.84
N VAL A 27 15.05 9.80 -13.50
CA VAL A 27 15.50 8.45 -13.11
C VAL A 27 14.80 7.99 -11.83
N GLN A 28 14.64 8.88 -10.85
CA GLN A 28 13.92 8.58 -9.62
C GLN A 28 12.45 8.22 -9.89
N MET A 29 11.79 8.95 -10.77
CA MET A 29 10.41 8.67 -11.16
C MET A 29 10.28 7.31 -11.85
N ILE A 30 11.18 6.97 -12.77
CA ILE A 30 11.19 5.68 -13.47
C ILE A 30 11.41 4.52 -12.47
N PHE A 31 12.35 4.66 -11.54
CA PHE A 31 12.59 3.64 -10.51
C PHE A 31 11.39 3.47 -9.57
N THR A 32 10.74 4.58 -9.20
CA THR A 32 9.53 4.54 -8.37
C THR A 32 8.40 3.81 -9.11
N GLU A 33 8.20 4.08 -10.39
CA GLU A 33 7.20 3.38 -11.22
C GLU A 33 7.51 1.88 -11.32
N ILE A 34 8.74 1.50 -11.63
CA ILE A 34 9.16 0.09 -11.71
C ILE A 34 8.97 -0.60 -10.36
N TYR A 35 9.36 0.04 -9.26
CA TYR A 35 9.19 -0.47 -7.91
C TYR A 35 7.72 -0.71 -7.59
N MET A 36 6.86 0.25 -7.88
CA MET A 36 5.43 0.15 -7.63
C MET A 36 4.75 -0.90 -8.52
N ILE A 37 5.15 -1.03 -9.78
CA ILE A 37 4.67 -2.09 -10.68
C ILE A 37 5.10 -3.47 -10.16
N THR A 38 6.34 -3.60 -9.70
CA THR A 38 6.86 -4.85 -9.14
C THR A 38 6.10 -5.24 -7.88
N LEU A 39 5.90 -4.31 -6.95
CA LEU A 39 5.09 -4.54 -5.75
C LEU A 39 3.66 -4.95 -6.11
N HIS A 40 3.05 -4.25 -7.06
CA HIS A 40 1.69 -4.57 -7.51
C HIS A 40 1.57 -6.00 -8.04
N ASN A 41 2.57 -6.47 -8.77
CA ASN A 41 2.59 -7.82 -9.33
C ASN A 41 2.96 -8.91 -8.30
N MET A 42 3.60 -8.55 -7.21
CA MET A 42 3.97 -9.48 -6.13
C MET A 42 2.81 -9.79 -5.18
N PHE A 43 1.82 -8.91 -5.09
CA PHE A 43 0.68 -9.14 -4.21
C PHE A 43 -0.30 -10.13 -4.83
N PRO A 44 -0.96 -10.96 -4.01
CA PRO A 44 -2.00 -11.87 -4.47
C PRO A 44 -3.13 -11.13 -5.19
N LYS A 45 -3.84 -11.85 -6.07
CA LYS A 45 -5.01 -11.27 -6.74
C LYS A 45 -6.08 -10.87 -5.72
N PRO A 46 -6.80 -9.75 -5.96
CA PRO A 46 -7.92 -9.37 -5.12
C PRO A 46 -9.00 -10.47 -5.13
N LEU A 47 -9.76 -10.52 -4.05
CA LEU A 47 -10.93 -11.39 -3.95
C LEU A 47 -12.01 -10.96 -4.93
N SER A 48 -12.82 -11.92 -5.41
CA SER A 48 -14.08 -11.61 -6.05
C SER A 48 -15.06 -11.02 -5.03
N ARG A 49 -16.17 -10.45 -5.49
CA ARG A 49 -17.18 -9.86 -4.61
C ARG A 49 -17.84 -10.92 -3.72
N GLU A 50 -18.05 -12.10 -4.25
CA GLU A 50 -18.63 -13.23 -3.54
C GLU A 50 -17.68 -13.76 -2.46
N GLU A 51 -16.40 -13.93 -2.81
CA GLU A 51 -15.34 -14.33 -1.87
C GLU A 51 -15.17 -13.30 -0.76
N GLU A 52 -15.14 -12.01 -1.10
CA GLU A 52 -15.01 -10.93 -0.12
C GLU A 52 -16.18 -10.96 0.88
N THR A 53 -17.40 -11.14 0.41
CA THR A 53 -18.59 -11.25 1.27
C THR A 53 -18.51 -12.45 2.20
N GLU A 54 -18.05 -13.59 1.69
CA GLU A 54 -17.87 -14.81 2.49
C GLU A 54 -16.81 -14.58 3.59
N TYR A 55 -15.64 -14.07 3.24
CA TYR A 55 -14.58 -13.81 4.22
C TYR A 55 -14.98 -12.75 5.25
N LEU A 56 -15.74 -11.73 4.87
CA LEU A 56 -16.28 -10.74 5.81
C LEU A 56 -17.24 -11.37 6.79
N SER A 57 -18.11 -12.29 6.32
CA SER A 57 -19.03 -13.04 7.19
C SER A 57 -18.28 -13.94 8.16
N ARG A 58 -17.27 -14.67 7.68
CA ARG A 58 -16.42 -15.53 8.51
C ARG A 58 -15.66 -14.72 9.57
N MET A 59 -15.10 -13.58 9.18
CA MET A 59 -14.42 -12.67 10.11
C MET A 59 -15.38 -12.16 11.19
N ALA A 60 -16.60 -11.79 10.84
CA ALA A 60 -17.62 -11.36 11.79
C ALA A 60 -18.00 -12.47 12.79
N ALA A 61 -17.86 -13.74 12.41
CA ALA A 61 -18.02 -14.90 13.27
C ALA A 61 -16.78 -15.23 14.13
N GLY A 62 -15.71 -14.43 14.04
CA GLY A 62 -14.49 -14.60 14.83
C GLY A 62 -13.37 -15.40 14.14
N ASP A 63 -13.48 -15.67 12.85
CA ASP A 63 -12.47 -16.38 12.09
C ASP A 63 -11.25 -15.47 11.79
N MET A 64 -10.16 -15.71 12.49
CA MET A 64 -8.92 -14.93 12.35
C MET A 64 -8.22 -15.19 11.01
N GLU A 65 -8.32 -16.38 10.46
CA GLU A 65 -7.78 -16.71 9.14
C GLU A 65 -8.48 -15.89 8.04
N ALA A 66 -9.80 -15.76 8.12
CA ALA A 66 -10.56 -14.92 7.20
C ALA A 66 -10.10 -13.45 7.24
N ARG A 67 -9.78 -12.93 8.42
CA ARG A 67 -9.22 -11.59 8.59
C ARG A 67 -7.86 -11.45 7.90
N GLU A 68 -6.98 -12.42 8.07
CA GLU A 68 -5.65 -12.43 7.43
C GLU A 68 -5.76 -12.45 5.91
N VAL A 69 -6.66 -13.27 5.36
CA VAL A 69 -6.93 -13.33 3.91
C VAL A 69 -7.44 -11.98 3.40
N LEU A 70 -8.36 -11.34 4.11
CA LEU A 70 -8.87 -10.01 3.72
C LEU A 70 -7.75 -8.97 3.68
N ILE A 71 -6.84 -8.98 4.63
CA ILE A 71 -5.68 -8.08 4.65
C ILE A 71 -4.77 -8.38 3.46
N GLU A 72 -4.35 -9.62 3.30
CA GLU A 72 -3.41 -10.04 2.26
C GLU A 72 -3.92 -9.71 0.84
N ARG A 73 -5.20 -10.00 0.58
CA ARG A 73 -5.82 -9.79 -0.73
C ARG A 73 -6.11 -8.32 -1.03
N ASN A 74 -6.03 -7.44 -0.06
CA ASN A 74 -6.18 -5.98 -0.21
C ASN A 74 -4.85 -5.21 -0.17
N LEU A 75 -3.71 -5.87 -0.06
CA LEU A 75 -2.40 -5.19 -0.06
C LEU A 75 -2.12 -4.45 -1.38
N ARG A 76 -2.63 -4.91 -2.50
CA ARG A 76 -2.57 -4.18 -3.78
C ARG A 76 -3.21 -2.80 -3.68
N LEU A 77 -4.29 -2.70 -2.94
CA LEU A 77 -4.98 -1.43 -2.72
C LEU A 77 -4.08 -0.44 -1.96
N VAL A 78 -3.35 -0.92 -0.95
CA VAL A 78 -2.35 -0.11 -0.25
C VAL A 78 -1.31 0.43 -1.21
N ALA A 79 -0.68 -0.43 -2.01
CA ALA A 79 0.31 -0.03 -3.00
C ALA A 79 -0.26 1.00 -3.99
N HIS A 80 -1.47 0.80 -4.47
CA HIS A 80 -2.15 1.72 -5.40
C HIS A 80 -2.39 3.11 -4.77
N VAL A 81 -2.86 3.14 -3.52
CA VAL A 81 -3.15 4.40 -2.83
C VAL A 81 -1.88 5.17 -2.49
N VAL A 82 -0.84 4.50 -1.99
CA VAL A 82 0.39 5.19 -1.58
C VAL A 82 1.25 5.66 -2.75
N LYS A 83 1.07 5.10 -3.94
CA LYS A 83 1.82 5.46 -5.15
C LYS A 83 1.85 6.97 -5.39
N LYS A 84 0.72 7.64 -5.27
CA LYS A 84 0.62 9.09 -5.49
C LYS A 84 1.42 9.91 -4.47
N TYR A 85 1.66 9.39 -3.28
CA TYR A 85 2.43 10.06 -2.22
C TYR A 85 3.93 9.79 -2.34
N VAL A 86 4.32 8.63 -2.86
CA VAL A 86 5.73 8.31 -3.15
C VAL A 86 6.29 9.28 -4.19
N ALA A 87 5.50 9.67 -5.19
CA ALA A 87 5.88 10.66 -6.19
C ALA A 87 6.20 12.05 -5.58
N SER A 88 5.74 12.36 -4.38
CA SER A 88 6.07 13.60 -3.66
C SER A 88 7.37 13.54 -2.82
N GLY A 89 8.15 12.46 -2.95
CA GLY A 89 9.45 12.31 -2.29
C GLY A 89 9.45 11.57 -0.95
N ALA A 90 8.29 11.03 -0.53
CA ALA A 90 8.21 10.21 0.66
C ALA A 90 8.78 8.80 0.42
N GLU A 91 9.28 8.15 1.48
CA GLU A 91 9.81 6.80 1.40
C GLU A 91 8.71 5.77 1.17
N GLY A 92 8.76 5.07 0.04
CA GLY A 92 7.72 4.12 -0.36
C GLY A 92 7.50 2.97 0.63
N GLU A 93 8.58 2.42 1.21
CA GLU A 93 8.48 1.34 2.21
C GLU A 93 7.77 1.80 3.49
N ASP A 94 8.09 2.98 3.97
CA ASP A 94 7.41 3.59 5.12
C ASP A 94 5.93 3.80 4.84
N LEU A 95 5.59 4.34 3.67
CA LEU A 95 4.20 4.59 3.31
C LEU A 95 3.40 3.31 3.13
N ILE A 96 3.99 2.24 2.58
CA ILE A 96 3.32 0.93 2.47
C ILE A 96 3.07 0.35 3.86
N SER A 97 4.04 0.43 4.75
CA SER A 97 3.89 -0.05 6.13
C SER A 97 2.77 0.69 6.87
N ILE A 98 2.76 2.01 6.80
CA ILE A 98 1.73 2.86 7.41
C ILE A 98 0.37 2.66 6.74
N GLY A 99 0.33 2.59 5.42
CA GLY A 99 -0.90 2.30 4.67
C GLY A 99 -1.49 0.93 5.02
N THR A 100 -0.64 -0.08 5.25
CA THR A 100 -1.07 -1.40 5.70
C THR A 100 -1.70 -1.35 7.10
N ILE A 101 -1.16 -0.55 8.00
CA ILE A 101 -1.78 -0.31 9.32
C ILE A 101 -3.17 0.33 9.14
N GLY A 102 -3.30 1.29 8.23
CA GLY A 102 -4.60 1.87 7.86
C GLY A 102 -5.59 0.82 7.34
N LEU A 103 -5.14 -0.05 6.45
CA LEU A 103 -5.94 -1.18 5.93
C LEU A 103 -6.41 -2.11 7.05
N ILE A 104 -5.53 -2.50 7.95
CA ILE A 104 -5.85 -3.37 9.09
C ILE A 104 -6.94 -2.74 9.98
N LYS A 105 -6.82 -1.46 10.26
CA LYS A 105 -7.85 -0.70 11.01
C LYS A 105 -9.17 -0.66 10.26
N ALA A 106 -9.15 -0.43 8.95
CA ALA A 106 -10.35 -0.42 8.13
C ALA A 106 -11.08 -1.76 8.19
N ILE A 107 -10.37 -2.87 8.00
CA ILE A 107 -10.93 -4.22 8.05
C ILE A 107 -11.51 -4.53 9.43
N ALA A 108 -10.81 -4.14 10.49
CA ALA A 108 -11.26 -4.37 11.88
C ALA A 108 -12.55 -3.62 12.24
N THR A 109 -12.81 -2.49 11.59
CA THR A 109 -13.95 -1.61 11.89
C THR A 109 -15.02 -1.63 10.79
N PHE A 110 -14.84 -2.42 9.74
CA PHE A 110 -15.75 -2.48 8.62
C PHE A 110 -17.08 -3.15 9.00
N ASP A 111 -18.17 -2.49 8.64
CA ASP A 111 -19.52 -3.00 8.80
C ASP A 111 -20.16 -3.25 7.43
N ASN A 112 -20.32 -4.53 7.10
CA ASN A 112 -20.88 -4.97 5.81
C ASN A 112 -22.37 -4.58 5.64
N GLY A 113 -23.06 -4.24 6.73
CA GLY A 113 -24.48 -3.83 6.71
C GLY A 113 -24.73 -2.43 6.17
N LYS A 114 -23.71 -1.61 5.98
CA LYS A 114 -23.85 -0.20 5.59
C LYS A 114 -23.88 0.07 4.07
N GLY A 115 -23.84 -0.97 3.24
CA GLY A 115 -23.93 -0.84 1.79
C GLY A 115 -22.72 -0.17 1.11
N ILE A 116 -21.61 -0.04 1.80
CA ILE A 116 -20.35 0.52 1.28
C ILE A 116 -19.41 -0.65 0.94
N HIS A 117 -18.67 -0.56 -0.16
CA HIS A 117 -17.66 -1.56 -0.49
C HIS A 117 -16.44 -1.43 0.42
N LEU A 118 -15.86 -2.57 0.83
CA LEU A 118 -14.65 -2.61 1.66
C LEU A 118 -13.51 -1.79 1.06
N GLY A 119 -13.27 -1.88 -0.24
CA GLY A 119 -12.23 -1.11 -0.91
C GLY A 119 -12.40 0.40 -0.77
N THR A 120 -13.61 0.90 -0.96
CA THR A 120 -13.93 2.33 -0.80
C THR A 120 -13.72 2.80 0.64
N TYR A 121 -14.10 1.97 1.60
CA TYR A 121 -13.90 2.25 3.01
C TYR A 121 -12.42 2.23 3.39
N ALA A 122 -11.69 1.22 2.96
CA ALA A 122 -10.28 1.02 3.24
C ALA A 122 -9.41 2.15 2.66
N VAL A 123 -9.69 2.65 1.46
CA VAL A 123 -8.95 3.76 0.84
C VAL A 123 -8.85 4.96 1.79
N ARG A 124 -9.94 5.33 2.43
CA ARG A 124 -9.97 6.47 3.38
C ARG A 124 -9.02 6.27 4.57
N PHE A 125 -8.98 5.06 5.11
CA PHE A 125 -8.09 4.72 6.23
C PHE A 125 -6.63 4.71 5.80
N ILE A 126 -6.35 4.16 4.62
CA ILE A 126 -5.00 4.14 4.05
C ILE A 126 -4.51 5.56 3.77
N GLU A 127 -5.34 6.40 3.16
CA GLU A 127 -5.02 7.81 2.89
C GLU A 127 -4.78 8.58 4.18
N ASN A 128 -5.67 8.46 5.15
CA ASN A 128 -5.53 9.17 6.43
C ASN A 128 -4.26 8.76 7.18
N ALA A 129 -3.94 7.47 7.21
CA ALA A 129 -2.71 6.97 7.82
C ALA A 129 -1.47 7.52 7.10
N THR A 130 -1.48 7.51 5.77
CA THR A 130 -0.39 8.03 4.94
C THR A 130 -0.19 9.54 5.12
N LEU A 131 -1.25 10.32 5.05
CA LEU A 131 -1.21 11.77 5.24
C LEU A 131 -0.74 12.15 6.64
N SER A 132 -1.22 11.46 7.66
CA SER A 132 -0.80 11.68 9.05
C SER A 132 0.71 11.45 9.23
N ARG A 133 1.28 10.45 8.54
CA ARG A 133 2.73 10.20 8.56
C ARG A 133 3.53 11.30 7.86
N MET A 134 2.96 11.89 6.80
CA MET A 134 3.57 12.99 6.05
C MET A 134 3.45 14.34 6.75
N GLY A 135 2.74 14.45 7.87
CA GLY A 135 2.57 15.68 8.64
C GLY A 135 1.39 16.56 8.21
N PHE A 136 0.43 15.95 7.52
CA PHE A 136 -0.82 16.62 7.11
C PHE A 136 -1.98 16.24 8.01
#